data_f29c6c5f1b121a1818dd8db95bb51873
#
_entry.id   f29c6c5f1b121a1818dd8db95bb51873
#
_cell.length_a   1.000
_cell.length_b   1.000
_cell.length_c   1.000
_cell.angle_alpha   90.00
_cell.angle_beta   90.00
_cell.angle_gamma   90.00
#
_symmetry.space_group_name_H-M   'P 1'
#
loop_
_entity.id
_entity.type
_entity.pdbx_description
1 polymer ?
#
loop_
_entity_poly.entity_id
_entity_poly.type
_entity_poly.pdbx_seq_one_letter_code
_entity_poly.pdbx_strand_id
1 'polypeptide(L)'
;MTDAAEIRAEIRLPTQELRNDLPFYTKTLGFRLDMIFPADNPSVAVLSGHGVRLRIEKGAPEAPGTLRILTDDPGFAGGAKALTAPNGTKVEIDELNPPVVTPATEHAFVVRRLADQAPWVIGRAGMEYRDLVPSRLGGAMIASHIRVPDGPVPDMVHFHKVGFQLIFCVAGWVDVLYEDQGDIRRIHAGDCFIQPPGIRHKVLHSEGVQVVEIGVPAEHVTEIDHGMKLPTQHYRPDREWDGQRFV
;
A
#
# COMPACT_ATOMS: atom_id res chain seq x y z
N MET A 1 -22.46 28.34 10.07
CA MET A 1 -21.65 27.16 9.70
C MET A 1 -21.90 26.92 8.23
N THR A 2 -20.96 27.27 7.37
CA THR A 2 -21.04 26.96 5.94
C THR A 2 -20.82 25.47 5.81
N ASP A 3 -21.86 24.74 5.37
CA ASP A 3 -21.69 23.34 4.99
C ASP A 3 -20.54 23.24 3.97
N ALA A 4 -19.59 22.36 4.23
CA ALA A 4 -18.53 22.10 3.28
C ALA A 4 -19.18 21.60 1.98
N ALA A 5 -18.71 22.11 0.85
CA ALA A 5 -19.23 21.70 -0.46
C ALA A 5 -19.04 20.17 -0.61
N GLU A 6 -20.14 19.49 -0.95
CA GLU A 6 -20.09 18.05 -1.23
C GLU A 6 -19.43 17.83 -2.60
N ILE A 7 -18.33 17.06 -2.62
CA ILE A 7 -17.60 16.71 -3.85
C ILE A 7 -17.72 15.20 -4.05
N ARG A 8 -18.12 14.78 -5.25
CA ARG A 8 -18.22 13.37 -5.64
C ARG A 8 -17.46 13.13 -6.93
N ALA A 9 -16.80 11.97 -7.04
CA ALA A 9 -16.16 11.52 -8.27
C ALA A 9 -16.89 10.30 -8.81
N GLU A 10 -16.96 10.17 -10.13
CA GLU A 10 -17.54 9.03 -10.83
C GLU A 10 -16.55 8.50 -11.86
N ILE A 11 -16.40 7.17 -11.95
CA ILE A 11 -15.69 6.51 -13.03
C ILE A 11 -16.72 6.20 -14.11
N ARG A 12 -16.52 6.76 -15.32
CA ARG A 12 -17.41 6.52 -16.44
C ARG A 12 -16.99 5.28 -17.21
N LEU A 13 -17.94 4.37 -17.42
CA LEU A 13 -17.78 3.14 -18.18
C LEU A 13 -18.77 3.12 -19.34
N PRO A 14 -18.36 2.72 -20.55
CA PRO A 14 -19.25 2.61 -21.68
C PRO A 14 -20.20 1.43 -21.55
N THR A 15 -21.34 1.50 -22.21
CA THR A 15 -22.24 0.36 -22.46
C THR A 15 -22.90 0.47 -23.83
N GLN A 16 -23.23 -0.65 -24.41
CA GLN A 16 -24.12 -0.72 -25.57
C GLN A 16 -25.56 -0.87 -25.11
N GLU A 17 -25.80 -1.62 -24.02
CA GLU A 17 -27.13 -1.88 -23.51
C GLU A 17 -27.13 -2.07 -21.99
N LEU A 18 -27.64 -1.06 -21.27
CA LEU A 18 -27.67 -1.04 -19.80
C LEU A 18 -28.36 -2.23 -19.17
N ARG A 19 -29.42 -2.76 -19.81
CA ARG A 19 -30.18 -3.91 -19.29
C ARG A 19 -29.33 -5.16 -19.18
N ASN A 20 -28.31 -5.30 -20.01
CA ASN A 20 -27.39 -6.43 -19.98
C ASN A 20 -26.34 -6.26 -18.88
N ASP A 21 -25.91 -5.04 -18.60
CA ASP A 21 -24.84 -4.75 -17.66
C ASP A 21 -25.32 -4.66 -16.20
N LEU A 22 -26.47 -4.04 -15.95
CA LEU A 22 -26.97 -3.83 -14.60
C LEU A 22 -27.03 -5.08 -13.72
N PRO A 23 -27.54 -6.24 -14.19
CA PRO A 23 -27.54 -7.45 -13.39
C PRO A 23 -26.15 -7.92 -12.96
N PHE A 24 -25.16 -7.77 -13.83
CA PHE A 24 -23.77 -8.12 -13.50
C PHE A 24 -23.23 -7.25 -12.36
N TYR A 25 -23.34 -5.93 -12.49
CA TYR A 25 -22.85 -5.03 -11.44
C TYR A 25 -23.64 -5.14 -10.14
N THR A 26 -24.98 -5.29 -10.21
CA THR A 26 -25.82 -5.28 -9.00
C THR A 26 -25.90 -6.65 -8.31
N LYS A 27 -26.04 -7.75 -9.08
CA LYS A 27 -26.24 -9.08 -8.51
C LYS A 27 -24.96 -9.87 -8.34
N THR A 28 -24.03 -9.76 -9.30
CA THR A 28 -22.76 -10.51 -9.23
C THR A 28 -21.71 -9.75 -8.41
N LEU A 29 -21.58 -8.44 -8.62
CA LEU A 29 -20.57 -7.62 -7.92
C LEU A 29 -21.11 -6.89 -6.68
N GLY A 30 -22.41 -6.89 -6.43
CA GLY A 30 -23.01 -6.30 -5.23
C GLY A 30 -23.06 -4.77 -5.21
N PHE A 31 -22.93 -4.10 -6.36
CA PHE A 31 -23.11 -2.66 -6.42
C PHE A 31 -24.58 -2.28 -6.22
N ARG A 32 -24.82 -1.16 -5.56
CA ARG A 32 -26.15 -0.56 -5.39
C ARG A 32 -26.42 0.40 -6.53
N LEU A 33 -27.61 0.30 -7.14
CA LEU A 33 -28.09 1.29 -8.10
C LEU A 33 -28.56 2.55 -7.35
N ASP A 34 -27.92 3.69 -7.61
CA ASP A 34 -28.25 4.98 -6.99
C ASP A 34 -29.13 5.85 -7.89
N MET A 35 -28.87 5.86 -9.19
CA MET A 35 -29.63 6.64 -10.18
C MET A 35 -29.73 5.90 -11.51
N ILE A 36 -30.84 6.12 -12.21
CA ILE A 36 -31.04 5.64 -13.58
C ILE A 36 -31.88 6.67 -14.34
N PHE A 37 -31.48 6.98 -15.57
CA PHE A 37 -32.21 7.96 -16.39
C PHE A 37 -31.89 7.82 -17.88
N PRO A 38 -32.84 8.28 -18.80
CA PRO A 38 -34.23 8.54 -18.49
C PRO A 38 -34.95 7.29 -17.95
N ALA A 39 -36.07 7.46 -17.24
CA ALA A 39 -36.75 6.33 -16.60
C ALA A 39 -37.41 5.35 -17.59
N ASP A 40 -37.90 5.86 -18.71
CA ASP A 40 -38.63 5.13 -19.76
C ASP A 40 -37.69 4.39 -20.75
N ASN A 41 -36.52 4.99 -21.03
CA ASN A 41 -35.51 4.39 -21.91
C ASN A 41 -34.10 4.67 -21.36
N PRO A 42 -33.67 3.95 -20.33
CA PRO A 42 -32.45 4.26 -19.63
C PRO A 42 -31.20 4.20 -20.51
N SER A 43 -30.44 5.28 -20.49
CA SER A 43 -29.12 5.38 -21.15
C SER A 43 -27.96 5.56 -20.16
N VAL A 44 -28.29 5.94 -18.92
CA VAL A 44 -27.28 6.13 -17.84
C VAL A 44 -27.76 5.46 -16.57
N ALA A 45 -26.87 4.77 -15.91
CA ALA A 45 -27.01 4.28 -14.55
C ALA A 45 -25.82 4.68 -13.70
N VAL A 46 -26.08 5.11 -12.47
CA VAL A 46 -25.03 5.40 -11.48
C VAL A 46 -25.15 4.40 -10.35
N LEU A 47 -24.02 3.76 -10.04
CA LEU A 47 -23.93 2.70 -9.06
C LEU A 47 -22.86 3.06 -8.00
N SER A 48 -23.05 2.63 -6.76
CA SER A 48 -22.05 2.74 -5.71
C SER A 48 -21.79 1.39 -5.05
N GLY A 49 -20.54 1.15 -4.69
CA GLY A 49 -20.12 -0.07 -4.00
C GLY A 49 -18.61 -0.12 -3.87
N HIS A 50 -18.12 -0.88 -2.89
CA HIS A 50 -16.70 -1.16 -2.70
C HIS A 50 -15.80 0.10 -2.69
N GLY A 51 -16.32 1.21 -2.15
CA GLY A 51 -15.60 2.49 -2.08
C GLY A 51 -15.52 3.29 -3.37
N VAL A 52 -16.15 2.83 -4.45
CA VAL A 52 -16.17 3.52 -5.75
C VAL A 52 -17.60 3.86 -6.21
N ARG A 53 -17.69 4.86 -7.08
CA ARG A 53 -18.92 5.25 -7.76
C ARG A 53 -18.71 5.10 -9.27
N LEU A 54 -19.57 4.33 -9.91
CA LEU A 54 -19.53 4.02 -11.33
C LEU A 54 -20.70 4.70 -12.04
N ARG A 55 -20.43 5.31 -13.19
CA ARG A 55 -21.43 5.81 -14.13
C ARG A 55 -21.35 4.97 -15.39
N ILE A 56 -22.35 4.12 -15.63
CA ILE A 56 -22.44 3.32 -16.85
C ILE A 56 -23.32 4.08 -17.85
N GLU A 57 -22.73 4.40 -19.00
CA GLU A 57 -23.36 5.33 -19.94
C GLU A 57 -23.32 4.80 -21.36
N LYS A 58 -24.51 4.78 -22.01
CA LYS A 58 -24.65 4.34 -23.40
C LYS A 58 -24.05 5.37 -24.35
N GLY A 59 -23.14 4.89 -25.21
CA GLY A 59 -22.46 5.74 -26.19
C GLY A 59 -21.30 6.56 -25.61
N ALA A 60 -20.87 6.31 -24.37
CA ALA A 60 -19.65 6.90 -23.84
C ALA A 60 -18.43 6.49 -24.70
N PRO A 61 -17.54 7.45 -25.02
CA PRO A 61 -16.44 7.18 -25.97
C PRO A 61 -15.26 6.42 -25.34
N GLU A 62 -15.24 6.25 -24.03
CA GLU A 62 -14.16 5.58 -23.35
C GLU A 62 -14.13 4.08 -23.65
N ALA A 63 -12.95 3.48 -23.65
CA ALA A 63 -12.81 2.04 -23.65
C ALA A 63 -13.21 1.45 -22.29
N PRO A 64 -13.74 0.22 -22.23
CA PRO A 64 -13.93 -0.48 -20.97
C PRO A 64 -12.62 -0.58 -20.19
N GLY A 65 -12.67 -0.26 -18.88
CA GLY A 65 -11.52 -0.32 -18.01
C GLY A 65 -11.34 -1.68 -17.33
N THR A 66 -10.44 -1.70 -16.33
CA THR A 66 -10.31 -2.81 -15.40
C THR A 66 -10.72 -2.35 -14.00
N LEU A 67 -11.58 -3.12 -13.35
CA LEU A 67 -11.99 -2.93 -11.97
C LEU A 67 -11.34 -4.02 -11.12
N ARG A 68 -10.45 -3.66 -10.19
CA ARG A 68 -9.86 -4.58 -9.25
C ARG A 68 -10.59 -4.49 -7.92
N ILE A 69 -11.14 -5.62 -7.47
CA ILE A 69 -11.88 -5.75 -6.21
C ILE A 69 -11.03 -6.57 -5.24
N LEU A 70 -10.81 -6.05 -4.05
CA LEU A 70 -10.10 -6.74 -2.98
C LEU A 70 -11.13 -7.19 -1.94
N THR A 71 -11.11 -8.47 -1.55
CA THR A 71 -12.08 -9.04 -0.62
C THR A 71 -11.44 -10.11 0.26
N ASP A 72 -11.96 -10.28 1.47
CA ASP A 72 -11.68 -11.40 2.37
C ASP A 72 -12.77 -12.50 2.30
N ASP A 73 -13.82 -12.27 1.49
CA ASP A 73 -14.86 -13.28 1.24
C ASP A 73 -14.47 -14.19 0.07
N PRO A 74 -14.11 -15.46 0.31
CA PRO A 74 -13.75 -16.41 -0.74
C PRO A 74 -14.94 -16.79 -1.66
N GLY A 75 -16.17 -16.53 -1.23
CA GLY A 75 -17.40 -16.78 -1.99
C GLY A 75 -17.83 -15.59 -2.85
N PHE A 76 -17.17 -14.45 -2.73
CA PHE A 76 -17.51 -13.25 -3.51
C PHE A 76 -17.53 -13.57 -5.02
N ALA A 77 -18.56 -13.10 -5.70
CA ALA A 77 -18.78 -13.33 -7.14
C ALA A 77 -18.66 -14.83 -7.56
N GLY A 78 -19.08 -15.74 -6.67
CA GLY A 78 -19.02 -17.19 -6.90
C GLY A 78 -17.61 -17.77 -6.83
N GLY A 79 -16.66 -17.11 -6.18
CA GLY A 79 -15.26 -17.53 -6.04
C GLY A 79 -14.41 -17.30 -7.30
N ALA A 80 -14.92 -16.56 -8.27
CA ALA A 80 -14.15 -16.23 -9.47
C ALA A 80 -12.99 -15.30 -9.15
N LYS A 81 -11.83 -15.52 -9.80
CA LYS A 81 -10.66 -14.62 -9.69
C LYS A 81 -10.63 -13.54 -10.78
N ALA A 82 -11.34 -13.79 -11.88
CA ALA A 82 -11.48 -12.84 -12.96
C ALA A 82 -12.82 -13.02 -13.67
N LEU A 83 -13.44 -11.90 -14.03
CA LEU A 83 -14.69 -11.85 -14.77
C LEU A 83 -14.59 -10.79 -15.88
N THR A 84 -15.51 -10.85 -16.83
CA THR A 84 -15.70 -9.78 -17.81
C THR A 84 -17.18 -9.40 -17.80
N ALA A 85 -17.45 -8.14 -17.56
CA ALA A 85 -18.80 -7.59 -17.64
C ALA A 85 -19.31 -7.60 -19.09
N PRO A 86 -20.63 -7.61 -19.34
CA PRO A 86 -21.19 -7.58 -20.70
C PRO A 86 -20.72 -6.36 -21.51
N ASN A 87 -20.44 -5.22 -20.88
CA ASN A 87 -19.88 -4.03 -21.52
C ASN A 87 -18.36 -4.13 -21.82
N GLY A 88 -17.72 -5.25 -21.49
CA GLY A 88 -16.30 -5.47 -21.73
C GLY A 88 -15.36 -5.03 -20.60
N THR A 89 -15.88 -4.44 -19.50
CA THR A 89 -15.07 -4.13 -18.32
C THR A 89 -14.51 -5.41 -17.72
N LYS A 90 -13.18 -5.45 -17.55
CA LYS A 90 -12.50 -6.55 -16.84
C LYS A 90 -12.64 -6.37 -15.35
N VAL A 91 -12.87 -7.46 -14.64
CA VAL A 91 -12.92 -7.48 -13.18
C VAL A 91 -11.90 -8.48 -12.68
N GLU A 92 -10.96 -8.03 -11.87
CA GLU A 92 -9.98 -8.84 -11.15
C GLU A 92 -10.37 -8.88 -9.68
N ILE A 93 -10.37 -10.08 -9.09
CA ILE A 93 -10.75 -10.29 -7.70
C ILE A 93 -9.60 -10.93 -6.95
N ASP A 94 -9.06 -10.20 -5.98
CA ASP A 94 -7.90 -10.59 -5.21
C ASP A 94 -8.20 -10.57 -3.70
N GLU A 95 -7.29 -11.15 -2.93
CA GLU A 95 -7.36 -11.11 -1.47
C GLU A 95 -7.12 -9.69 -0.95
N LEU A 96 -7.93 -9.25 0.02
CA LEU A 96 -7.80 -7.93 0.65
C LEU A 96 -6.47 -7.83 1.43
N ASN A 97 -6.10 -8.88 2.14
CA ASN A 97 -4.88 -8.95 2.94
C ASN A 97 -4.12 -10.26 2.62
N PRO A 98 -3.43 -10.34 1.48
CA PRO A 98 -2.67 -11.53 1.15
C PRO A 98 -1.54 -11.77 2.17
N PRO A 99 -1.23 -13.03 2.48
CA PRO A 99 -0.11 -13.34 3.37
C PRO A 99 1.21 -12.86 2.77
N VAL A 100 2.15 -12.48 3.65
CA VAL A 100 3.51 -12.16 3.22
C VAL A 100 4.20 -13.45 2.79
N VAL A 101 4.58 -13.53 1.52
CA VAL A 101 5.28 -14.69 0.96
C VAL A 101 6.71 -14.28 0.63
N THR A 102 7.68 -15.00 1.19
CA THR A 102 9.10 -14.84 0.83
C THR A 102 9.43 -15.80 -0.29
N PRO A 103 9.87 -15.31 -1.46
CA PRO A 103 10.36 -16.17 -2.54
C PRO A 103 11.53 -17.06 -2.10
N ALA A 104 11.72 -18.18 -2.79
CA ALA A 104 12.89 -19.02 -2.59
C ALA A 104 14.19 -18.24 -2.84
N THR A 105 15.18 -18.38 -1.95
CA THR A 105 16.44 -17.67 -2.08
C THR A 105 17.26 -18.20 -3.24
N GLU A 106 17.58 -17.35 -4.18
CA GLU A 106 18.57 -17.62 -5.23
C GLU A 106 19.95 -17.18 -4.74
N HIS A 107 20.71 -18.15 -4.18
CA HIS A 107 22.00 -17.85 -3.62
C HIS A 107 22.99 -17.32 -4.65
N ALA A 108 23.72 -16.25 -4.30
CA ALA A 108 24.74 -15.65 -5.14
C ALA A 108 25.91 -15.15 -4.28
N PHE A 109 27.12 -15.26 -4.81
CA PHE A 109 28.27 -14.56 -4.26
C PHE A 109 28.29 -13.14 -4.85
N VAL A 110 28.13 -12.12 -4.00
CA VAL A 110 28.06 -10.72 -4.43
C VAL A 110 29.10 -9.89 -3.69
N VAL A 111 29.91 -9.16 -4.46
CA VAL A 111 30.78 -8.10 -3.95
C VAL A 111 30.42 -6.80 -4.66
N ARG A 112 29.94 -5.82 -3.91
CA ARG A 112 29.61 -4.49 -4.44
C ARG A 112 30.61 -3.47 -3.93
N ARG A 113 31.39 -2.89 -4.82
CA ARG A 113 32.32 -1.81 -4.49
C ARG A 113 31.60 -0.47 -4.59
N LEU A 114 32.04 0.53 -3.84
CA LEU A 114 31.44 1.88 -3.89
C LEU A 114 31.45 2.46 -5.31
N ALA A 115 32.52 2.23 -6.07
CA ALA A 115 32.64 2.69 -7.44
C ALA A 115 31.65 2.04 -8.42
N ASP A 116 31.13 0.85 -8.08
CA ASP A 116 30.22 0.08 -8.93
C ASP A 116 28.76 0.25 -8.53
N GLN A 117 28.47 1.12 -7.57
CA GLN A 117 27.11 1.31 -7.09
C GLN A 117 26.29 2.17 -8.05
N ALA A 118 25.02 1.81 -8.20
CA ALA A 118 24.05 2.62 -8.92
C ALA A 118 23.89 4.00 -8.29
N PRO A 119 23.47 5.02 -9.05
CA PRO A 119 23.13 6.32 -8.51
C PRO A 119 21.99 6.20 -7.48
N TRP A 120 21.90 7.21 -6.62
CA TRP A 120 20.81 7.32 -5.67
C TRP A 120 19.46 7.51 -6.39
N VAL A 121 18.44 6.84 -5.87
CA VAL A 121 17.05 6.97 -6.33
C VAL A 121 16.23 7.60 -5.23
N ILE A 122 15.52 8.68 -5.55
CA ILE A 122 14.64 9.35 -4.60
C ILE A 122 13.35 8.52 -4.46
N GLY A 123 13.03 8.17 -3.23
CA GLY A 123 11.82 7.44 -2.87
C GLY A 123 10.92 8.24 -1.92
N ARG A 124 10.23 7.50 -1.02
CA ARG A 124 9.27 8.06 -0.07
C ARG A 124 9.93 9.11 0.85
N ALA A 125 9.16 10.15 1.21
CA ALA A 125 9.57 11.22 2.12
C ALA A 125 10.88 11.95 1.74
N GLY A 126 11.25 11.91 0.44
CA GLY A 126 12.49 12.51 -0.05
C GLY A 126 13.76 11.73 0.30
N MET A 127 13.63 10.54 0.88
CA MET A 127 14.77 9.67 1.16
C MET A 127 15.40 9.15 -0.13
N GLU A 128 16.72 9.01 -0.11
CA GLU A 128 17.50 8.47 -1.23
C GLU A 128 17.91 7.03 -0.95
N TYR A 129 17.77 6.18 -1.94
CA TYR A 129 18.00 4.74 -1.82
C TYR A 129 19.04 4.25 -2.82
N ARG A 130 19.87 3.30 -2.40
CA ARG A 130 20.71 2.46 -3.27
C ARG A 130 20.57 1.01 -2.86
N ASP A 131 20.25 0.16 -3.83
CA ASP A 131 20.20 -1.28 -3.63
C ASP A 131 21.61 -1.86 -3.57
N LEU A 132 21.97 -2.49 -2.45
CA LEU A 132 23.28 -3.09 -2.22
C LEU A 132 23.39 -4.49 -2.84
N VAL A 133 22.25 -5.16 -3.05
CA VAL A 133 22.18 -6.52 -3.63
C VAL A 133 21.14 -6.52 -4.75
N PRO A 134 21.45 -6.00 -5.96
CA PRO A 134 20.47 -5.81 -7.03
C PRO A 134 19.73 -7.07 -7.50
N SER A 135 20.33 -8.25 -7.34
CA SER A 135 19.64 -9.52 -7.60
C SER A 135 18.54 -9.81 -6.59
N ARG A 136 18.58 -9.13 -5.43
CA ARG A 136 17.66 -9.37 -4.30
C ARG A 136 17.52 -10.85 -3.95
N LEU A 137 18.50 -11.65 -4.36
CA LEU A 137 18.53 -13.11 -4.20
C LEU A 137 17.24 -13.79 -4.67
N GLY A 138 16.73 -13.42 -5.86
CA GLY A 138 15.48 -13.92 -6.40
C GLY A 138 14.22 -13.31 -5.78
N GLY A 139 14.34 -12.15 -5.13
CA GLY A 139 13.24 -11.48 -4.41
C GLY A 139 13.13 -11.86 -2.94
N ALA A 140 14.00 -12.74 -2.44
CA ALA A 140 13.96 -13.20 -1.06
C ALA A 140 14.29 -12.09 -0.05
N MET A 141 15.17 -11.15 -0.38
CA MET A 141 15.55 -10.06 0.49
C MET A 141 15.97 -8.80 -0.27
N ILE A 142 15.82 -7.64 0.37
CA ILE A 142 16.45 -6.40 -0.07
C ILE A 142 17.47 -5.94 0.99
N ALA A 143 18.58 -5.38 0.53
CA ALA A 143 19.51 -4.64 1.36
C ALA A 143 19.68 -3.25 0.74
N SER A 144 19.22 -2.21 1.42
CA SER A 144 19.23 -0.84 0.95
C SER A 144 20.17 0.02 1.78
N HIS A 145 21.01 0.82 1.12
CA HIS A 145 21.66 1.95 1.73
C HIS A 145 20.76 3.18 1.55
N ILE A 146 20.37 3.82 2.64
CA ILE A 146 19.39 4.90 2.65
C ILE A 146 20.03 6.15 3.25
N ARG A 147 19.77 7.29 2.62
CA ARG A 147 20.01 8.63 3.18
C ARG A 147 18.67 9.27 3.47
N VAL A 148 18.56 9.90 4.62
CA VAL A 148 17.36 10.67 4.98
C VAL A 148 17.73 12.16 4.90
N PRO A 149 16.87 13.02 4.33
CA PRO A 149 17.12 14.46 4.29
C PRO A 149 17.33 15.06 5.68
N ASP A 150 18.27 16.01 5.82
CA ASP A 150 18.48 16.72 7.07
C ASP A 150 17.29 17.59 7.44
N GLY A 151 17.07 17.74 8.74
CA GLY A 151 15.97 18.53 9.28
C GLY A 151 14.67 17.74 9.45
N PRO A 152 13.52 18.44 9.49
CA PRO A 152 12.20 17.81 9.61
C PRO A 152 11.90 16.92 8.39
N VAL A 153 11.56 15.66 8.63
CA VAL A 153 11.25 14.70 7.56
C VAL A 153 9.75 14.72 7.27
N PRO A 154 9.32 14.92 6.00
CA PRO A 154 7.90 14.95 5.63
C PRO A 154 7.31 13.55 5.54
N ASP A 155 7.44 12.78 6.61
CA ASP A 155 6.96 11.41 6.70
C ASP A 155 5.56 11.35 7.30
N MET A 156 4.83 10.27 6.99
CA MET A 156 3.51 9.96 7.52
C MET A 156 3.59 8.69 8.37
N VAL A 157 2.61 8.51 9.28
CA VAL A 157 2.49 7.25 10.01
C VAL A 157 2.26 6.13 9.01
N HIS A 158 3.08 5.11 9.09
CA HIS A 158 3.03 3.98 8.18
C HIS A 158 3.54 2.70 8.85
N PHE A 159 3.35 1.58 8.19
CA PHE A 159 3.87 0.28 8.60
C PHE A 159 4.26 -0.56 7.38
N HIS A 160 5.05 -1.59 7.60
CA HIS A 160 5.50 -2.51 6.56
C HIS A 160 4.90 -3.91 6.75
N LYS A 161 4.43 -4.50 5.65
CA LYS A 161 4.06 -5.93 5.60
C LYS A 161 5.31 -6.72 5.24
N VAL A 162 6.11 -7.05 6.25
CA VAL A 162 7.39 -7.77 6.14
C VAL A 162 7.38 -9.02 7.01
N GLY A 163 8.22 -9.99 6.72
CA GLY A 163 8.53 -11.08 7.64
C GLY A 163 9.69 -10.72 8.58
N PHE A 164 10.60 -9.85 8.11
CA PHE A 164 11.74 -9.37 8.90
C PHE A 164 12.21 -8.02 8.36
N GLN A 165 12.58 -7.11 9.26
CA GLN A 165 13.23 -5.85 8.91
C GLN A 165 14.25 -5.45 9.98
N LEU A 166 15.47 -5.21 9.56
CA LEU A 166 16.57 -4.73 10.39
C LEU A 166 17.11 -3.44 9.79
N ILE A 167 17.38 -2.46 10.65
CA ILE A 167 17.97 -1.19 10.26
C ILE A 167 19.20 -0.95 11.13
N PHE A 168 20.34 -0.68 10.49
CA PHE A 168 21.59 -0.31 11.13
C PHE A 168 21.97 1.11 10.75
N CYS A 169 22.14 1.97 11.74
CA CYS A 169 22.56 3.36 11.53
C CYS A 169 24.07 3.44 11.29
N VAL A 170 24.48 3.86 10.11
CA VAL A 170 25.88 3.94 9.70
C VAL A 170 26.51 5.30 10.06
N ALA A 171 25.70 6.37 9.97
CA ALA A 171 26.16 7.75 10.22
C ALA A 171 25.01 8.62 10.71
N GLY A 172 25.34 9.72 11.40
CA GLY A 172 24.37 10.71 11.85
C GLY A 172 23.41 10.21 12.93
N TRP A 173 22.20 10.78 12.93
CA TRP A 173 21.14 10.38 13.85
C TRP A 173 19.75 10.63 13.25
N VAL A 174 18.75 9.90 13.73
CA VAL A 174 17.36 10.02 13.33
C VAL A 174 16.42 9.87 14.53
N ASP A 175 15.39 10.70 14.58
CA ASP A 175 14.29 10.63 15.54
C ASP A 175 13.12 9.90 14.93
N VAL A 176 12.66 8.83 15.60
CA VAL A 176 11.55 7.99 15.16
C VAL A 176 10.54 7.81 16.28
N LEU A 177 9.26 7.84 15.94
CA LEU A 177 8.16 7.46 16.83
C LEU A 177 7.64 6.09 16.41
N TYR A 178 7.35 5.26 17.41
CA TYR A 178 6.74 3.95 17.24
C TYR A 178 5.45 3.84 18.04
N GLU A 179 4.49 3.10 17.47
CA GLU A 179 3.23 2.76 18.14
C GLU A 179 3.50 2.08 19.46
N ASP A 180 2.89 2.63 20.54
CA ASP A 180 2.94 2.12 21.92
C ASP A 180 4.35 1.92 22.50
N GLN A 181 5.35 2.63 21.99
CA GLN A 181 6.73 2.57 22.45
C GLN A 181 7.19 3.85 23.18
N GLY A 182 6.21 4.68 23.63
CA GLY A 182 6.47 5.91 24.37
C GLY A 182 6.98 7.04 23.49
N ASP A 183 7.94 7.81 24.02
CA ASP A 183 8.46 9.00 23.40
C ASP A 183 9.40 8.72 22.22
N ILE A 184 9.91 9.80 21.63
CA ILE A 184 10.86 9.77 20.51
C ILE A 184 12.05 8.85 20.84
N ARG A 185 12.33 7.96 19.90
CA ARG A 185 13.56 7.16 19.89
C ARG A 185 14.58 7.82 18.99
N ARG A 186 15.65 8.34 19.58
CA ARG A 186 16.80 8.82 18.83
C ARG A 186 17.78 7.67 18.60
N ILE A 187 18.06 7.42 17.32
CA ILE A 187 18.96 6.38 16.83
C ILE A 187 20.22 7.04 16.31
N HIS A 188 21.36 6.66 16.81
CA HIS A 188 22.67 7.20 16.44
C HIS A 188 23.48 6.23 15.59
N ALA A 189 24.53 6.74 14.95
CA ALA A 189 25.53 5.90 14.28
C ALA A 189 26.05 4.80 15.21
N GLY A 190 26.03 3.55 14.75
CA GLY A 190 26.37 2.36 15.50
C GLY A 190 25.17 1.63 16.13
N ASP A 191 24.02 2.27 16.22
CA ASP A 191 22.80 1.64 16.74
C ASP A 191 22.16 0.74 15.68
N CYS A 192 21.52 -0.33 16.16
CA CYS A 192 20.75 -1.25 15.34
C CYS A 192 19.40 -1.51 15.98
N PHE A 193 18.37 -1.64 15.16
CA PHE A 193 17.03 -1.98 15.63
C PHE A 193 16.30 -2.91 14.66
N ILE A 194 15.42 -3.73 15.23
CA ILE A 194 14.46 -4.56 14.52
C ILE A 194 13.14 -3.82 14.52
N GLN A 195 12.53 -3.73 13.36
CA GLN A 195 11.22 -3.12 13.19
C GLN A 195 10.21 -4.25 12.97
N PRO A 196 9.37 -4.57 14.00
CA PRO A 196 8.42 -5.67 13.89
C PRO A 196 7.42 -5.46 12.75
N PRO A 197 6.95 -6.54 12.12
CA PRO A 197 5.91 -6.45 11.10
C PRO A 197 4.68 -5.70 11.60
N GLY A 198 4.17 -4.79 10.79
CA GLY A 198 2.94 -4.07 11.07
C GLY A 198 3.03 -2.98 12.15
N ILE A 199 4.17 -2.77 12.82
CA ILE A 199 4.30 -1.69 13.79
C ILE A 199 4.23 -0.33 13.09
N ARG A 200 3.29 0.54 13.54
CA ARG A 200 3.18 1.89 13.01
C ARG A 200 4.32 2.75 13.52
N HIS A 201 4.90 3.50 12.62
CA HIS A 201 6.01 4.38 12.96
C HIS A 201 6.05 5.59 12.04
N LYS A 202 6.87 6.56 12.42
CA LYS A 202 7.08 7.80 11.67
C LYS A 202 8.46 8.36 11.97
N VAL A 203 9.19 8.72 10.93
CA VAL A 203 10.43 9.49 11.04
C VAL A 203 10.08 10.97 11.23
N LEU A 204 10.69 11.63 12.20
CA LEU A 204 10.41 13.03 12.52
C LEU A 204 11.48 14.00 12.04
N HIS A 205 12.73 13.66 12.33
CA HIS A 205 13.87 14.54 12.13
C HIS A 205 15.14 13.72 11.96
N SER A 206 16.08 14.22 11.19
CA SER A 206 17.37 13.56 11.01
C SER A 206 18.49 14.59 10.75
N GLU A 207 19.74 14.18 10.97
CA GLU A 207 20.90 14.96 10.64
C GLU A 207 22.08 14.05 10.26
N GLY A 208 22.54 14.18 9.02
CA GLY A 208 23.63 13.42 8.44
C GLY A 208 23.40 11.91 8.43
N VAL A 209 22.14 11.46 8.57
CA VAL A 209 21.84 10.05 8.77
C VAL A 209 22.00 9.23 7.50
N GLN A 210 22.70 8.13 7.65
CA GLN A 210 22.73 7.04 6.67
C GLN A 210 22.46 5.74 7.39
N VAL A 211 21.60 4.92 6.80
CA VAL A 211 21.27 3.60 7.36
C VAL A 211 21.44 2.51 6.31
N VAL A 212 21.69 1.30 6.77
CA VAL A 212 21.53 0.08 5.99
C VAL A 212 20.27 -0.61 6.50
N GLU A 213 19.33 -0.83 5.60
CA GLU A 213 18.10 -1.57 5.86
C GLU A 213 18.16 -2.94 5.18
N ILE A 214 17.73 -3.98 5.91
CA ILE A 214 17.54 -5.34 5.38
C ILE A 214 16.07 -5.69 5.57
N GLY A 215 15.37 -5.96 4.48
CA GLY A 215 13.96 -6.34 4.46
C GLY A 215 13.72 -7.71 3.82
N VAL A 216 12.79 -8.47 4.34
CA VAL A 216 12.36 -9.78 3.84
C VAL A 216 10.83 -9.83 3.80
N PRO A 217 10.21 -10.09 2.65
CA PRO A 217 10.80 -10.23 1.32
C PRO A 217 11.31 -8.91 0.75
N ALA A 218 11.97 -8.95 -0.41
CA ALA A 218 12.47 -7.75 -1.09
C ALA A 218 11.35 -6.78 -1.50
N GLU A 219 10.26 -7.32 -2.02
CA GLU A 219 9.06 -6.56 -2.38
C GLU A 219 8.06 -6.63 -1.25
N HIS A 220 8.18 -5.73 -0.28
CA HIS A 220 7.24 -5.61 0.82
C HIS A 220 6.38 -4.36 0.68
N VAL A 221 5.14 -4.48 1.13
CA VAL A 221 4.18 -3.37 1.06
C VAL A 221 4.40 -2.43 2.23
N THR A 222 4.43 -1.12 1.93
CA THR A 222 4.34 -0.05 2.92
C THR A 222 2.94 0.55 2.85
N GLU A 223 2.21 0.51 3.95
CA GLU A 223 0.89 1.12 4.06
C GLU A 223 0.94 2.38 4.92
N ILE A 224 0.23 3.43 4.48
CA ILE A 224 0.08 4.67 5.22
C ILE A 224 -1.17 4.56 6.10
N ASP A 225 -1.01 4.84 7.39
CA ASP A 225 -2.12 4.88 8.34
C ASP A 225 -2.53 6.34 8.60
N HIS A 226 -3.53 6.81 7.84
CA HIS A 226 -4.06 8.17 8.00
C HIS A 226 -4.90 8.36 9.26
N GLY A 227 -5.33 7.27 9.88
CA GLY A 227 -6.17 7.29 11.10
C GLY A 227 -5.36 7.40 12.39
N MET A 228 -4.12 6.93 12.38
CA MET A 228 -3.28 6.90 13.57
C MET A 228 -2.47 8.17 13.76
N LYS A 229 -2.37 8.61 15.01
CA LYS A 229 -1.48 9.72 15.44
C LYS A 229 -0.42 9.18 16.38
N LEU A 230 0.83 9.57 16.16
CA LEU A 230 1.95 9.27 17.05
C LEU A 230 2.46 10.56 17.73
N PRO A 231 2.95 10.49 19.00
CA PRO A 231 2.98 9.28 19.83
C PRO A 231 1.60 8.83 20.29
N THR A 232 1.43 7.55 20.54
CA THR A 232 0.27 7.00 21.21
C THR A 232 0.32 7.33 22.72
N GLN A 233 -0.84 7.35 23.38
CA GLN A 233 -0.92 7.64 24.82
C GLN A 233 -0.43 6.49 25.70
N HIS A 234 -0.20 5.33 25.11
CA HIS A 234 0.15 4.11 25.82
C HIS A 234 1.63 3.78 25.59
N TYR A 235 2.23 3.19 26.61
CA TYR A 235 3.53 2.51 26.51
C TYR A 235 3.33 1.04 26.86
N ARG A 236 3.57 0.19 25.88
CA ARG A 236 3.38 -1.27 25.99
C ARG A 236 4.70 -1.98 25.62
N PRO A 237 5.65 -2.05 26.57
CA PRO A 237 6.90 -2.75 26.36
C PRO A 237 6.73 -4.29 26.31
N ASP A 238 5.57 -4.77 26.70
CA ASP A 238 5.13 -6.16 26.80
C ASP A 238 4.43 -6.66 25.53
N ARG A 239 4.49 -5.91 24.44
CA ARG A 239 3.89 -6.33 23.18
C ARG A 239 4.51 -7.63 22.68
N GLU A 240 3.65 -8.52 22.20
CA GLU A 240 4.02 -9.83 21.68
C GLU A 240 3.58 -10.01 20.22
N TRP A 241 4.21 -10.94 19.54
CA TRP A 241 3.82 -11.31 18.19
C TRP A 241 2.62 -12.26 18.24
N ASP A 242 1.46 -11.88 17.68
CA ASP A 242 0.22 -12.67 17.67
C ASP A 242 0.13 -13.66 16.50
N GLY A 243 1.16 -13.74 15.67
CA GLY A 243 1.19 -14.54 14.46
C GLY A 243 0.96 -13.73 13.18
N GLN A 244 0.47 -12.49 13.30
CA GLN A 244 0.22 -11.59 12.17
C GLN A 244 0.82 -10.20 12.38
N ARG A 245 0.83 -9.70 13.60
CA ARG A 245 1.35 -8.39 13.95
C ARG A 245 1.89 -8.36 15.37
N PHE A 246 2.58 -7.30 15.67
CA PHE A 246 3.11 -7.00 17.00
C PHE A 246 2.06 -6.24 17.81
N VAL A 247 1.40 -6.91 18.77
CA VAL A 247 0.26 -6.42 19.57
C VAL A 247 0.62 -6.19 21.02
#